data_5a91ae1af4f35a665b32bbe49524dbd7
#
_entry.id   5a91ae1af4f35a665b32bbe49524dbd7
#
_cell.length_a   1.000
_cell.length_b   1.000
_cell.length_c   1.000
_cell.angle_alpha   90.00
_cell.angle_beta   90.00
_cell.angle_gamma   90.00
#
_symmetry.space_group_name_H-M   'P 1'
#
loop_
_entity.id
_entity.type
_entity.pdbx_description
1 polymer ?
#
loop_
_entity_poly.entity_id
_entity_poly.type
_entity_poly.pdbx_seq_one_letter_code
_entity_poly.pdbx_strand_id
1 'polypeptide(L)'
;MHVGKKTLKREKSAMTLSLYGSLVFAIVEIGMAIFSGSQAVLLDAVYDSVEFFMMLPSIFLIPLLYRPSSEQHPFGYTQIETGFVVVKGAIMAAVTFGLIFNNIHLLLHGGHKVSFHTISAFELFACLLSLTVAICLYFKNKHMSSPLVNIELQTWKIDCVVSLGMAVAFLLPIIVPFAWFQRLTPYLDQIITIILSAFMLPTPIKTVITGLRDLMLWPPEAETVDDIKATVEPIIGGYGHKNLYYDIVRRRLWISVYITFDKDIISLSKFQILQTKCIAALAEKYQDFYFELLPDIQLDSMDEEKIKAQTEENT
;
A
#
# COMPACT_ATOMS: atom_id res chain seq x y z
N MET A 1 -11.67 5.91 -21.11
CA MET A 1 -12.77 5.09 -20.54
C MET A 1 -13.82 6.03 -19.95
N HIS A 2 -14.99 6.19 -20.61
CA HIS A 2 -16.06 7.07 -20.12
C HIS A 2 -16.78 6.39 -18.95
N VAL A 3 -16.34 6.67 -17.73
CA VAL A 3 -17.10 6.31 -16.52
C VAL A 3 -18.40 7.10 -16.55
N GLY A 4 -19.52 6.43 -16.70
CA GLY A 4 -20.82 7.10 -16.75
C GLY A 4 -21.08 7.87 -15.45
N LYS A 5 -21.60 9.08 -15.52
CA LYS A 5 -21.93 9.95 -14.35
C LYS A 5 -22.68 9.19 -13.22
N LYS A 6 -23.43 8.15 -13.57
CA LYS A 6 -24.19 7.31 -12.65
C LYS A 6 -23.28 6.38 -11.82
N THR A 7 -22.22 5.85 -12.42
CA THR A 7 -21.21 5.00 -11.73
C THR A 7 -20.40 5.83 -10.75
N LEU A 8 -19.93 7.01 -11.16
CA LEU A 8 -19.19 7.94 -10.30
C LEU A 8 -20.01 8.37 -9.05
N LYS A 9 -21.34 8.64 -9.23
CA LYS A 9 -22.21 9.01 -8.11
C LYS A 9 -22.40 7.84 -7.12
N ARG A 10 -22.48 6.61 -7.61
CA ARG A 10 -22.60 5.41 -6.77
C ARG A 10 -21.30 5.11 -6.03
N GLU A 11 -20.17 5.22 -6.70
CA GLU A 11 -18.84 5.07 -6.12
C GLU A 11 -18.62 6.09 -4.99
N LYS A 12 -18.88 7.38 -5.26
CA LYS A 12 -18.84 8.43 -4.25
C LYS A 12 -19.74 8.12 -3.05
N SER A 13 -20.97 7.61 -3.28
CA SER A 13 -21.87 7.20 -2.20
C SER A 13 -21.36 6.01 -1.39
N ALA A 14 -20.66 5.08 -1.99
CA ALA A 14 -20.05 3.94 -1.28
C ALA A 14 -18.87 4.41 -0.41
N MET A 15 -17.98 5.23 -0.99
CA MET A 15 -16.83 5.81 -0.26
C MET A 15 -17.29 6.72 0.89
N THR A 16 -18.34 7.52 0.68
CA THR A 16 -18.93 8.35 1.73
C THR A 16 -19.48 7.50 2.88
N LEU A 17 -20.14 6.38 2.57
CA LEU A 17 -20.63 5.44 3.58
C LEU A 17 -19.47 4.86 4.40
N SER A 18 -18.40 4.43 3.75
CA SER A 18 -17.20 3.91 4.42
C SER A 18 -16.57 4.97 5.32
N LEU A 19 -16.38 6.19 4.81
CA LEU A 19 -15.78 7.29 5.57
C LEU A 19 -16.57 7.63 6.84
N TYR A 20 -17.90 7.78 6.76
CA TYR A 20 -18.71 8.04 7.94
C TYR A 20 -18.77 6.84 8.88
N GLY A 21 -18.78 5.62 8.32
CA GLY A 21 -18.68 4.38 9.09
C GLY A 21 -17.39 4.35 9.91
N SER A 22 -16.25 4.56 9.29
CA SER A 22 -14.94 4.59 9.96
C SER A 22 -14.84 5.69 11.00
N LEU A 23 -15.41 6.88 10.75
CA LEU A 23 -15.44 7.96 11.75
C LEU A 23 -16.22 7.56 13.00
N VAL A 24 -17.44 7.03 12.81
CA VAL A 24 -18.29 6.59 13.92
C VAL A 24 -17.63 5.45 14.69
N PHE A 25 -17.04 4.52 13.96
CA PHE A 25 -16.35 3.36 14.50
C PHE A 25 -15.16 3.79 15.38
N ALA A 26 -14.25 4.61 14.86
CA ALA A 26 -13.11 5.13 15.59
C ALA A 26 -13.52 5.89 16.88
N ILE A 27 -14.58 6.72 16.82
CA ILE A 27 -15.08 7.45 18.01
C ILE A 27 -15.61 6.48 19.07
N VAL A 28 -16.38 5.48 18.66
CA VAL A 28 -17.00 4.51 19.57
C VAL A 28 -15.92 3.62 20.20
N GLU A 29 -14.93 3.19 19.41
CA GLU A 29 -13.81 2.37 19.89
C GLU A 29 -12.90 3.13 20.85
N ILE A 30 -12.53 4.38 20.53
CA ILE A 30 -11.77 5.24 21.47
C ILE A 30 -12.52 5.38 22.78
N GLY A 31 -13.83 5.68 22.72
CA GLY A 31 -14.67 5.76 23.91
C GLY A 31 -14.67 4.47 24.72
N MET A 32 -14.77 3.33 24.03
CA MET A 32 -14.75 2.01 24.68
C MET A 32 -13.37 1.66 25.24
N ALA A 33 -12.28 1.99 24.54
CA ALA A 33 -10.90 1.79 25.01
C ALA A 33 -10.66 2.55 26.33
N ILE A 34 -11.10 3.82 26.39
CA ILE A 34 -11.00 4.65 27.61
C ILE A 34 -11.88 4.08 28.73
N PHE A 35 -13.13 3.69 28.43
CA PHE A 35 -14.05 3.18 29.41
C PHE A 35 -13.64 1.82 29.99
N SER A 36 -13.19 0.91 29.14
CA SER A 36 -12.80 -0.45 29.56
C SER A 36 -11.38 -0.55 30.10
N GLY A 37 -10.49 0.37 29.74
CA GLY A 37 -9.06 0.32 30.00
C GLY A 37 -8.35 -0.82 29.26
N SER A 38 -9.01 -1.51 28.31
CA SER A 38 -8.46 -2.61 27.54
C SER A 38 -7.42 -2.12 26.55
N GLN A 39 -6.24 -2.76 26.58
CA GLN A 39 -5.15 -2.47 25.66
C GLN A 39 -5.43 -3.06 24.27
N ALA A 40 -6.19 -4.15 24.20
CA ALA A 40 -6.60 -4.75 22.91
C ALA A 40 -7.58 -3.82 22.17
N VAL A 41 -8.60 -3.30 22.87
CA VAL A 41 -9.54 -2.32 22.29
C VAL A 41 -8.80 -1.02 21.92
N LEU A 42 -7.81 -0.60 22.71
CA LEU A 42 -6.99 0.57 22.41
C LEU A 42 -6.18 0.37 21.12
N LEU A 43 -5.63 -0.82 20.91
CA LEU A 43 -4.90 -1.15 19.68
C LEU A 43 -5.80 -0.97 18.45
N ASP A 44 -7.00 -1.55 18.49
CA ASP A 44 -7.98 -1.49 17.40
C ASP A 44 -8.43 -0.04 17.16
N ALA A 45 -8.83 0.67 18.20
CA ALA A 45 -9.21 2.08 18.15
C ALA A 45 -8.13 2.99 17.53
N VAL A 46 -6.85 2.74 17.80
CA VAL A 46 -5.76 3.51 17.21
C VAL A 46 -5.57 3.17 15.73
N TYR A 47 -5.67 1.89 15.36
CA TYR A 47 -5.59 1.49 13.95
C TYR A 47 -6.69 2.14 13.12
N ASP A 48 -7.93 2.07 13.55
CA ASP A 48 -9.10 2.65 12.87
C ASP A 48 -9.01 4.18 12.81
N SER A 49 -8.53 4.80 13.89
CA SER A 49 -8.28 6.24 13.92
C SER A 49 -7.24 6.66 12.89
N VAL A 50 -6.11 5.96 12.81
CA VAL A 50 -5.06 6.24 11.82
C VAL A 50 -5.60 6.02 10.41
N GLU A 51 -6.38 4.97 10.17
CA GLU A 51 -7.00 4.72 8.86
C GLU A 51 -7.95 5.85 8.46
N PHE A 52 -8.82 6.27 9.37
CA PHE A 52 -9.73 7.40 9.14
C PHE A 52 -8.97 8.70 8.84
N PHE A 53 -8.01 9.09 9.70
CA PHE A 53 -7.22 10.31 9.48
C PHE A 53 -6.42 10.28 8.18
N MET A 54 -6.01 9.10 7.74
CA MET A 54 -5.27 8.93 6.49
C MET A 54 -6.18 8.87 5.25
N MET A 55 -7.46 8.59 5.42
CA MET A 55 -8.44 8.67 4.33
C MET A 55 -8.72 10.12 3.93
N LEU A 56 -8.71 11.06 4.88
CA LEU A 56 -9.02 12.47 4.62
C LEU A 56 -8.09 13.12 3.58
N PRO A 57 -6.76 13.12 3.75
CA PRO A 57 -5.84 13.65 2.74
C PRO A 57 -5.90 12.90 1.41
N SER A 58 -6.18 11.60 1.42
CA SER A 58 -6.32 10.81 0.19
C SER A 58 -7.42 11.38 -0.72
N ILE A 59 -8.53 11.86 -0.16
CA ILE A 59 -9.62 12.50 -0.93
C ILE A 59 -9.14 13.78 -1.62
N PHE A 60 -8.27 14.57 -0.98
CA PHE A 60 -7.68 15.78 -1.56
C PHE A 60 -6.55 15.47 -2.55
N LEU A 61 -5.86 14.35 -2.38
CA LEU A 61 -4.79 13.91 -3.27
C LEU A 61 -5.33 13.32 -4.59
N ILE A 62 -6.51 12.69 -4.59
CA ILE A 62 -7.09 12.08 -5.79
C ILE A 62 -7.09 13.04 -7.01
N PRO A 63 -7.60 14.28 -6.93
CA PRO A 63 -7.58 15.19 -8.08
C PRO A 63 -6.18 15.57 -8.53
N LEU A 64 -5.21 15.55 -7.60
CA LEU A 64 -3.82 15.87 -7.86
C LEU A 64 -3.11 14.74 -8.61
N LEU A 65 -3.43 13.49 -8.26
CA LEU A 65 -2.87 12.28 -8.89
C LEU A 65 -3.26 12.14 -10.37
N TYR A 66 -4.42 12.70 -10.76
CA TYR A 66 -4.90 12.69 -12.15
C TYR A 66 -4.38 13.87 -12.99
N ARG A 67 -3.58 14.79 -12.39
CA ARG A 67 -2.93 15.83 -13.17
C ARG A 67 -1.82 15.24 -14.02
N PRO A 68 -1.71 15.65 -15.29
CA PRO A 68 -0.61 15.21 -16.14
C PRO A 68 0.72 15.68 -15.55
N SER A 69 1.77 14.96 -15.87
CA SER A 69 3.14 15.38 -15.59
C SER A 69 3.40 16.76 -16.20
N SER A 70 4.17 17.58 -15.50
CA SER A 70 4.57 18.93 -15.92
C SER A 70 6.08 19.07 -15.79
N GLU A 71 6.65 20.13 -16.39
CA GLU A 71 8.09 20.41 -16.25
C GLU A 71 8.55 20.53 -14.80
N GLN A 72 7.68 21.01 -13.90
CA GLN A 72 7.97 21.12 -12.46
C GLN A 72 7.79 19.79 -11.73
N HIS A 73 6.99 18.87 -12.27
CA HIS A 73 6.68 17.57 -11.68
C HIS A 73 6.74 16.50 -12.77
N PRO A 74 7.96 16.12 -13.21
CA PRO A 74 8.14 15.18 -14.33
C PRO A 74 7.51 13.80 -14.06
N PHE A 75 7.57 13.33 -12.82
CA PHE A 75 6.97 12.07 -12.38
C PHE A 75 5.53 12.21 -11.86
N GLY A 76 4.91 13.39 -12.05
CA GLY A 76 3.60 13.71 -11.50
C GLY A 76 3.61 13.80 -9.96
N TYR A 77 2.44 13.58 -9.36
CA TYR A 77 2.26 13.71 -7.89
C TYR A 77 2.27 12.36 -7.17
N THR A 78 2.66 11.30 -7.87
CA THR A 78 2.64 9.92 -7.35
C THR A 78 3.57 9.73 -6.15
N GLN A 79 4.68 10.48 -6.11
CA GLN A 79 5.63 10.43 -4.98
C GLN A 79 5.03 10.99 -3.69
N ILE A 80 4.12 11.98 -3.78
CA ILE A 80 3.41 12.52 -2.61
C ILE A 80 2.51 11.47 -2.00
N GLU A 81 1.77 10.72 -2.83
CA GLU A 81 0.95 9.59 -2.36
C GLU A 81 1.80 8.53 -1.67
N THR A 82 2.95 8.16 -2.25
CA THR A 82 3.86 7.20 -1.62
C THR A 82 4.41 7.71 -0.31
N GLY A 83 4.86 8.95 -0.26
CA GLY A 83 5.32 9.58 0.98
C GLY A 83 4.26 9.53 2.08
N PHE A 84 3.01 9.77 1.70
CA PHE A 84 1.87 9.69 2.61
C PHE A 84 1.64 8.25 3.14
N VAL A 85 1.71 7.25 2.26
CA VAL A 85 1.59 5.83 2.64
C VAL A 85 2.73 5.40 3.56
N VAL A 86 3.96 5.91 3.32
CA VAL A 86 5.12 5.67 4.21
C VAL A 86 4.88 6.26 5.60
N VAL A 87 4.38 7.51 5.67
CA VAL A 87 4.06 8.17 6.95
C VAL A 87 2.98 7.39 7.70
N LYS A 88 1.91 6.97 7.02
CA LYS A 88 0.87 6.09 7.60
C LYS A 88 1.49 4.83 8.20
N GLY A 89 2.24 4.09 7.41
CA GLY A 89 2.88 2.85 7.86
C GLY A 89 3.84 3.08 9.03
N ALA A 90 4.61 4.17 9.02
CA ALA A 90 5.53 4.51 10.11
C ALA A 90 4.79 4.81 11.42
N ILE A 91 3.69 5.58 11.36
CA ILE A 91 2.85 5.87 12.52
C ILE A 91 2.27 4.57 13.08
N MET A 92 1.68 3.73 12.22
CA MET A 92 1.10 2.44 12.65
C MET A 92 2.15 1.52 13.27
N ALA A 93 3.34 1.41 12.67
CA ALA A 93 4.43 0.63 13.23
C ALA A 93 4.88 1.17 14.59
N ALA A 94 5.09 2.48 14.71
CA ALA A 94 5.53 3.10 15.96
C ALA A 94 4.54 2.89 17.10
N VAL A 95 3.24 3.06 16.82
CA VAL A 95 2.18 2.83 17.82
C VAL A 95 2.13 1.35 18.21
N THR A 96 2.20 0.44 17.25
CA THR A 96 2.19 -1.00 17.53
C THR A 96 3.36 -1.43 18.39
N PHE A 97 4.59 -0.95 18.08
CA PHE A 97 5.75 -1.17 18.94
C PHE A 97 5.54 -0.60 20.34
N GLY A 98 5.04 0.64 20.43
CA GLY A 98 4.73 1.26 21.73
C GLY A 98 3.75 0.43 22.55
N LEU A 99 2.69 -0.09 21.94
CA LEU A 99 1.71 -0.96 22.60
C LEU A 99 2.33 -2.30 23.02
N ILE A 100 3.16 -2.93 22.18
CA ILE A 100 3.87 -4.16 22.58
C ILE A 100 4.73 -3.91 23.83
N PHE A 101 5.55 -2.87 23.82
CA PHE A 101 6.41 -2.55 24.97
C PHE A 101 5.60 -2.23 26.22
N ASN A 102 4.54 -1.43 26.11
CA ASN A 102 3.63 -1.11 27.21
C ASN A 102 2.98 -2.38 27.78
N ASN A 103 2.49 -3.27 26.93
CA ASN A 103 1.84 -4.50 27.36
C ASN A 103 2.81 -5.50 27.98
N ILE A 104 4.05 -5.60 27.49
CA ILE A 104 5.10 -6.38 28.15
C ILE A 104 5.37 -5.80 29.55
N HIS A 105 5.49 -4.48 29.67
CA HIS A 105 5.69 -3.84 30.98
C HIS A 105 4.53 -4.14 31.93
N LEU A 106 3.28 -3.98 31.51
CA LEU A 106 2.09 -4.29 32.30
C LEU A 106 2.06 -5.78 32.71
N LEU A 107 2.41 -6.68 31.81
CA LEU A 107 2.48 -8.12 32.06
C LEU A 107 3.47 -8.45 33.17
N LEU A 108 4.62 -7.80 33.20
CA LEU A 108 5.66 -8.01 34.23
C LEU A 108 5.29 -7.39 35.59
N HIS A 109 4.37 -6.42 35.62
CA HIS A 109 3.95 -5.72 36.85
C HIS A 109 2.59 -6.19 37.38
N GLY A 110 2.11 -7.36 36.99
CA GLY A 110 0.93 -8.00 37.56
C GLY A 110 -0.33 -7.93 36.73
N GLY A 111 -0.22 -7.42 35.50
CA GLY A 111 -1.33 -7.34 34.56
C GLY A 111 -2.32 -6.21 34.88
N HIS A 112 -3.40 -6.15 34.13
CA HIS A 112 -4.51 -5.22 34.33
C HIS A 112 -5.84 -5.97 34.23
N LYS A 113 -6.73 -5.76 35.18
CA LYS A 113 -8.04 -6.40 35.18
C LYS A 113 -9.02 -5.57 34.34
N VAL A 114 -9.61 -6.23 33.37
CA VAL A 114 -10.64 -5.65 32.49
C VAL A 114 -11.97 -6.40 32.63
N SER A 115 -13.06 -5.79 32.25
CA SER A 115 -14.37 -6.44 32.22
C SER A 115 -14.54 -7.25 30.93
N PHE A 116 -14.29 -8.56 31.01
CA PHE A 116 -14.39 -9.46 29.85
C PHE A 116 -15.78 -9.47 29.22
N HIS A 117 -16.85 -9.39 30.01
CA HIS A 117 -18.22 -9.33 29.51
C HIS A 117 -18.45 -8.06 28.66
N THR A 118 -17.99 -6.92 29.15
CA THR A 118 -18.17 -5.64 28.47
C THR A 118 -17.40 -5.61 27.17
N ILE A 119 -16.14 -6.05 27.17
CA ILE A 119 -15.29 -6.08 25.98
C ILE A 119 -15.84 -7.08 24.97
N SER A 120 -16.13 -8.33 25.38
CA SER A 120 -16.66 -9.35 24.45
C SER A 120 -17.99 -8.92 23.83
N ALA A 121 -18.89 -8.31 24.59
CA ALA A 121 -20.15 -7.79 24.07
C ALA A 121 -19.92 -6.63 23.09
N PHE A 122 -18.99 -5.74 23.41
CA PHE A 122 -18.61 -4.63 22.53
C PHE A 122 -18.02 -5.13 21.21
N GLU A 123 -17.06 -6.05 21.25
CA GLU A 123 -16.41 -6.60 20.07
C GLU A 123 -17.40 -7.39 19.18
N LEU A 124 -18.37 -8.08 19.78
CA LEU A 124 -19.44 -8.71 19.03
C LEU A 124 -20.33 -7.66 18.33
N PHE A 125 -20.64 -6.53 19.01
CA PHE A 125 -21.34 -5.42 18.40
C PHE A 125 -20.53 -4.79 17.27
N ALA A 126 -19.22 -4.56 17.46
CA ALA A 126 -18.28 -4.05 16.46
C ALA A 126 -18.26 -4.98 15.23
N CYS A 127 -18.14 -6.28 15.43
CA CYS A 127 -18.21 -7.28 14.36
C CYS A 127 -19.51 -7.19 13.55
N LEU A 128 -20.67 -7.08 14.22
CA LEU A 128 -21.96 -6.96 13.54
C LEU A 128 -22.08 -5.66 12.75
N LEU A 129 -21.53 -4.57 13.27
CA LEU A 129 -21.52 -3.28 12.60
C LEU A 129 -20.61 -3.31 11.36
N SER A 130 -19.39 -3.82 11.48
CA SER A 130 -18.46 -4.01 10.37
C SER A 130 -19.04 -4.91 9.28
N LEU A 131 -19.67 -6.01 9.68
CA LEU A 131 -20.37 -6.91 8.75
C LEU A 131 -21.49 -6.19 8.00
N THR A 132 -22.25 -5.35 8.69
CA THR A 132 -23.35 -4.58 8.07
C THR A 132 -22.81 -3.62 7.02
N VAL A 133 -21.74 -2.88 7.32
CA VAL A 133 -21.10 -1.97 6.36
C VAL A 133 -20.52 -2.77 5.19
N ALA A 134 -19.83 -3.88 5.45
CA ALA A 134 -19.29 -4.75 4.42
C ALA A 134 -20.38 -5.28 3.46
N ILE A 135 -21.51 -5.71 4.00
CA ILE A 135 -22.66 -6.16 3.20
C ILE A 135 -23.21 -5.00 2.35
N CYS A 136 -23.38 -3.82 2.91
CA CYS A 136 -23.83 -2.64 2.17
C CYS A 136 -22.86 -2.27 1.02
N LEU A 137 -21.56 -2.29 1.28
CA LEU A 137 -20.53 -2.04 0.27
C LEU A 137 -20.51 -3.13 -0.81
N TYR A 138 -20.66 -4.40 -0.42
CA TYR A 138 -20.75 -5.50 -1.36
C TYR A 138 -21.90 -5.34 -2.36
N PHE A 139 -23.12 -5.05 -1.89
CA PHE A 139 -24.26 -4.83 -2.76
C PHE A 139 -24.11 -3.60 -3.65
N LYS A 140 -23.50 -2.52 -3.13
CA LYS A 140 -23.19 -1.34 -3.95
C LYS A 140 -22.14 -1.65 -5.02
N ASN A 141 -21.10 -2.41 -4.69
CA ASN A 141 -19.99 -2.73 -5.60
C ASN A 141 -20.33 -3.80 -6.63
N LYS A 142 -21.26 -4.70 -6.34
CA LYS A 142 -21.66 -5.80 -7.26
C LYS A 142 -22.01 -5.34 -8.67
N HIS A 143 -22.52 -4.11 -8.82
CA HIS A 143 -22.92 -3.54 -10.10
C HIS A 143 -21.93 -2.50 -10.66
N MET A 144 -20.87 -2.17 -9.93
CA MET A 144 -19.90 -1.14 -10.31
C MET A 144 -18.53 -1.73 -10.63
N SER A 145 -18.18 -2.83 -9.97
CA SER A 145 -16.85 -3.46 -10.04
C SER A 145 -15.71 -2.44 -9.84
N SER A 146 -15.91 -1.48 -8.92
CA SER A 146 -14.92 -0.46 -8.59
C SER A 146 -13.79 -1.06 -7.76
N PRO A 147 -12.52 -0.94 -8.20
CA PRO A 147 -11.37 -1.38 -7.41
C PRO A 147 -11.28 -0.68 -6.07
N LEU A 148 -11.58 0.63 -6.02
CA LEU A 148 -11.51 1.44 -4.81
C LEU A 148 -12.52 0.96 -3.75
N VAL A 149 -13.78 0.74 -4.15
CA VAL A 149 -14.82 0.21 -3.25
C VAL A 149 -14.50 -1.23 -2.83
N ASN A 150 -13.80 -1.99 -3.68
CA ASN A 150 -13.37 -3.34 -3.31
C ASN A 150 -12.30 -3.34 -2.22
N ILE A 151 -11.38 -2.38 -2.23
CA ILE A 151 -10.38 -2.21 -1.16
C ILE A 151 -11.10 -1.93 0.16
N GLU A 152 -12.00 -0.96 0.21
CA GLU A 152 -12.79 -0.65 1.40
C GLU A 152 -13.59 -1.85 1.90
N LEU A 153 -14.22 -2.60 0.98
CA LEU A 153 -14.92 -3.83 1.32
C LEU A 153 -14.01 -4.87 1.98
N GLN A 154 -12.77 -5.00 1.54
CA GLN A 154 -11.81 -5.92 2.16
C GLN A 154 -11.39 -5.43 3.55
N THR A 155 -11.16 -4.14 3.75
CA THR A 155 -10.88 -3.56 5.07
C THR A 155 -11.99 -3.90 6.04
N TRP A 156 -13.25 -3.58 5.75
CA TRP A 156 -14.40 -3.89 6.60
C TRP A 156 -14.60 -5.39 6.89
N LYS A 157 -14.19 -6.27 5.96
CA LYS A 157 -14.19 -7.72 6.23
C LYS A 157 -13.10 -8.12 7.22
N ILE A 158 -11.93 -7.50 7.12
CA ILE A 158 -10.81 -7.76 8.04
C ILE A 158 -11.21 -7.30 9.44
N ASP A 159 -11.78 -6.09 9.59
CA ASP A 159 -12.25 -5.55 10.86
C ASP A 159 -13.30 -6.50 11.49
N CYS A 160 -14.26 -6.99 10.69
CA CYS A 160 -15.23 -7.97 11.16
C CYS A 160 -14.57 -9.25 11.72
N VAL A 161 -13.53 -9.76 11.05
CA VAL A 161 -12.81 -10.98 11.49
C VAL A 161 -11.99 -10.70 12.75
N VAL A 162 -11.33 -9.54 12.83
CA VAL A 162 -10.53 -9.13 14.01
C VAL A 162 -11.43 -8.96 15.22
N SER A 163 -12.53 -8.18 15.12
CA SER A 163 -13.50 -7.99 16.20
C SER A 163 -14.14 -9.31 16.64
N LEU A 164 -14.47 -10.22 15.70
CA LEU A 164 -14.97 -11.55 16.07
C LEU A 164 -13.92 -12.35 16.84
N GLY A 165 -12.67 -12.31 16.39
CA GLY A 165 -11.55 -12.97 17.06
C GLY A 165 -11.36 -12.44 18.50
N MET A 166 -11.41 -11.13 18.69
CA MET A 166 -11.35 -10.50 20.00
C MET A 166 -12.56 -10.86 20.87
N ALA A 167 -13.78 -10.80 20.30
CA ALA A 167 -14.99 -11.22 21.02
C ALA A 167 -14.87 -12.64 21.58
N VAL A 168 -14.40 -13.58 20.76
CA VAL A 168 -14.18 -14.98 21.17
C VAL A 168 -13.07 -15.07 22.22
N ALA A 169 -11.94 -14.38 22.02
CA ALA A 169 -10.81 -14.40 22.96
C ALA A 169 -11.20 -13.87 24.35
N PHE A 170 -11.97 -12.79 24.43
CA PHE A 170 -12.48 -12.23 25.68
C PHE A 170 -13.67 -13.00 26.26
N LEU A 171 -14.33 -13.86 25.49
CA LEU A 171 -15.38 -14.75 25.97
C LEU A 171 -14.80 -16.00 26.69
N LEU A 172 -13.59 -16.43 26.30
CA LEU A 172 -12.96 -17.62 26.88
C LEU A 172 -12.85 -17.60 28.41
N PRO A 173 -12.41 -16.50 29.08
CA PRO A 173 -12.33 -16.43 30.54
C PRO A 173 -13.67 -16.59 31.26
N ILE A 174 -14.77 -16.29 30.57
CA ILE A 174 -16.12 -16.38 31.11
C ILE A 174 -16.63 -17.83 31.03
N ILE A 175 -16.30 -18.55 29.95
CA ILE A 175 -16.81 -19.90 29.68
C ILE A 175 -15.95 -20.98 30.37
N VAL A 176 -14.63 -20.71 30.49
CA VAL A 176 -13.66 -21.72 30.99
C VAL A 176 -13.51 -21.62 32.50
N PRO A 177 -14.05 -22.56 33.30
CA PRO A 177 -14.09 -22.48 34.76
C PRO A 177 -12.81 -23.02 35.45
N PHE A 178 -11.76 -23.41 34.70
CA PHE A 178 -10.56 -24.03 35.27
C PHE A 178 -9.76 -23.06 36.11
N ALA A 179 -9.42 -23.47 37.35
CA ALA A 179 -8.71 -22.64 38.33
C ALA A 179 -7.35 -22.11 37.84
N TRP A 180 -6.62 -22.89 37.02
CA TRP A 180 -5.35 -22.43 36.42
C TRP A 180 -5.57 -21.32 35.41
N PHE A 181 -6.67 -21.36 34.63
CA PHE A 181 -7.02 -20.33 33.64
C PHE A 181 -7.44 -19.03 34.31
N GLN A 182 -8.18 -19.12 35.40
CA GLN A 182 -8.59 -17.98 36.22
C GLN A 182 -7.39 -17.19 36.80
N ARG A 183 -6.25 -17.86 37.05
CA ARG A 183 -5.02 -17.18 37.45
C ARG A 183 -4.36 -16.35 36.34
N LEU A 184 -4.64 -16.67 35.07
CA LEU A 184 -4.16 -15.93 33.90
C LEU A 184 -5.04 -14.73 33.56
N THR A 185 -6.25 -14.66 34.13
CA THR A 185 -7.24 -13.63 33.84
C THR A 185 -6.68 -12.18 33.90
N PRO A 186 -5.85 -11.78 34.90
CA PRO A 186 -5.29 -10.43 34.96
C PRO A 186 -4.33 -10.09 33.80
N TYR A 187 -3.82 -11.10 33.12
CA TYR A 187 -2.80 -10.97 32.06
C TYR A 187 -3.38 -11.15 30.65
N LEU A 188 -4.64 -11.59 30.54
CA LEU A 188 -5.22 -11.99 29.25
C LEU A 188 -5.33 -10.82 28.27
N ASP A 189 -5.72 -9.64 28.71
CA ASP A 189 -5.81 -8.46 27.86
C ASP A 189 -4.43 -8.13 27.25
N GLN A 190 -3.36 -8.14 28.06
CA GLN A 190 -1.99 -7.90 27.60
C GLN A 190 -1.52 -8.98 26.63
N ILE A 191 -1.81 -10.25 26.94
CA ILE A 191 -1.43 -11.39 26.08
C ILE A 191 -2.13 -11.28 24.72
N ILE A 192 -3.44 -11.03 24.72
CA ILE A 192 -4.24 -10.85 23.51
C ILE A 192 -3.68 -9.67 22.70
N THR A 193 -3.44 -8.53 23.34
CA THR A 193 -2.87 -7.33 22.68
C THR A 193 -1.52 -7.61 22.06
N ILE A 194 -0.61 -8.30 22.76
CA ILE A 194 0.71 -8.64 22.21
C ILE A 194 0.58 -9.57 21.00
N ILE A 195 -0.28 -10.58 21.07
CA ILE A 195 -0.52 -11.51 19.97
C ILE A 195 -1.09 -10.76 18.76
N LEU A 196 -2.12 -9.95 18.96
CA LEU A 196 -2.72 -9.14 17.89
C LEU A 196 -1.72 -8.16 17.29
N SER A 197 -0.98 -7.43 18.15
CA SER A 197 0.07 -6.51 17.72
C SER A 197 1.13 -7.22 16.89
N ALA A 198 1.60 -8.39 17.32
CA ALA A 198 2.58 -9.18 16.59
C ALA A 198 2.05 -9.67 15.23
N PHE A 199 0.75 -9.98 15.15
CA PHE A 199 0.10 -10.39 13.92
C PHE A 199 -0.12 -9.18 12.96
N MET A 200 -0.44 -8.02 13.48
CA MET A 200 -0.70 -6.80 12.69
C MET A 200 0.57 -6.07 12.27
N LEU A 201 1.66 -6.14 13.04
CA LEU A 201 2.92 -5.42 12.83
C LEU A 201 3.60 -5.64 11.46
N PRO A 202 3.61 -6.84 10.86
CA PRO A 202 4.24 -7.06 9.55
C PRO A 202 3.68 -6.18 8.43
N THR A 203 2.40 -5.86 8.46
CA THR A 203 1.72 -5.06 7.43
C THR A 203 2.27 -3.62 7.37
N PRO A 204 2.28 -2.82 8.45
CA PRO A 204 2.85 -1.47 8.43
C PRO A 204 4.36 -1.47 8.14
N ILE A 205 5.13 -2.44 8.64
CA ILE A 205 6.56 -2.54 8.31
C ILE A 205 6.75 -2.77 6.81
N LYS A 206 6.02 -3.71 6.23
CA LYS A 206 6.07 -3.97 4.78
C LYS A 206 5.67 -2.73 3.98
N THR A 207 4.65 -2.00 4.43
CA THR A 207 4.18 -0.76 3.81
C THR A 207 5.28 0.30 3.78
N VAL A 208 5.98 0.50 4.91
CA VAL A 208 7.12 1.45 5.00
C VAL A 208 8.26 1.04 4.08
N ILE A 209 8.68 -0.23 4.15
CA ILE A 209 9.80 -0.72 3.34
C ILE A 209 9.49 -0.59 1.84
N THR A 210 8.29 -1.02 1.44
CA THR A 210 7.85 -0.95 0.04
C THR A 210 7.74 0.50 -0.42
N GLY A 211 7.12 1.37 0.38
CA GLY A 211 6.99 2.78 0.05
C GLY A 211 8.33 3.52 -0.01
N LEU A 212 9.28 3.22 0.87
CA LEU A 212 10.64 3.78 0.79
C LEU A 212 11.37 3.31 -0.47
N ARG A 213 11.23 2.05 -0.85
CA ARG A 213 11.78 1.54 -2.12
C ARG A 213 11.19 2.27 -3.33
N ASP A 214 9.87 2.51 -3.30
CA ASP A 214 9.18 3.25 -4.36
C ASP A 214 9.62 4.73 -4.43
N LEU A 215 9.87 5.39 -3.26
CA LEU A 215 10.39 6.75 -3.21
C LEU A 215 11.84 6.86 -3.71
N MET A 216 12.65 5.84 -3.45
CA MET A 216 14.03 5.74 -3.91
C MET A 216 14.13 5.26 -5.37
N LEU A 217 13.01 5.08 -6.07
CA LEU A 217 12.95 4.61 -7.45
C LEU A 217 13.63 3.24 -7.64
N TRP A 218 13.54 2.37 -6.67
CA TRP A 218 14.16 1.05 -6.71
C TRP A 218 13.51 0.17 -7.79
N PRO A 219 14.27 -0.75 -8.41
CA PRO A 219 13.74 -1.66 -9.41
C PRO A 219 12.67 -2.59 -8.80
N PRO A 220 11.77 -3.13 -9.64
CA PRO A 220 10.84 -4.18 -9.24
C PRO A 220 11.58 -5.48 -8.86
N GLU A 221 10.82 -6.49 -8.49
CA GLU A 221 11.36 -7.83 -8.19
C GLU A 221 12.06 -8.42 -9.42
N ALA A 222 13.13 -9.19 -9.18
CA ALA A 222 13.97 -9.74 -10.25
C ALA A 222 13.16 -10.51 -11.31
N GLU A 223 12.12 -11.25 -10.87
CA GLU A 223 11.22 -11.99 -11.75
C GLU A 223 10.49 -11.06 -12.75
N THR A 224 10.04 -9.90 -12.28
CA THR A 224 9.38 -8.89 -13.14
C THR A 224 10.37 -8.28 -14.13
N VAL A 225 11.60 -8.01 -13.69
CA VAL A 225 12.67 -7.47 -14.55
C VAL A 225 13.01 -8.49 -15.63
N ASP A 226 13.16 -9.74 -15.27
CA ASP A 226 13.50 -10.82 -16.20
C ASP A 226 12.36 -11.09 -17.20
N ASP A 227 11.10 -11.03 -16.78
CA ASP A 227 9.95 -11.16 -17.69
C ASP A 227 9.87 -9.99 -18.68
N ILE A 228 10.15 -8.76 -18.23
CA ILE A 228 10.22 -7.59 -19.12
C ILE A 228 11.34 -7.77 -20.15
N LYS A 229 12.55 -8.16 -19.72
CA LYS A 229 13.67 -8.43 -20.62
C LYS A 229 13.33 -9.52 -21.63
N ALA A 230 12.81 -10.65 -21.16
CA ALA A 230 12.40 -11.77 -22.02
C ALA A 230 11.30 -11.37 -23.02
N THR A 231 10.47 -10.37 -22.72
CA THR A 231 9.45 -9.87 -23.63
C THR A 231 10.02 -8.88 -24.65
N VAL A 232 10.94 -8.02 -24.25
CA VAL A 232 11.46 -6.91 -25.06
C VAL A 232 12.64 -7.33 -25.93
N GLU A 233 13.57 -8.14 -25.42
CA GLU A 233 14.79 -8.54 -26.13
C GLU A 233 14.54 -9.23 -27.49
N PRO A 234 13.59 -10.17 -27.62
CA PRO A 234 13.32 -10.80 -28.93
C PRO A 234 12.82 -9.81 -29.98
N ILE A 235 12.10 -8.76 -29.54
CA ILE A 235 11.55 -7.74 -30.44
C ILE A 235 12.66 -6.81 -30.92
N ILE A 236 13.59 -6.45 -30.05
CA ILE A 236 14.71 -5.55 -30.36
C ILE A 236 15.82 -6.30 -31.12
N GLY A 237 16.04 -7.57 -30.83
CA GLY A 237 17.12 -8.37 -31.38
C GLY A 237 17.19 -8.44 -32.91
N GLY A 238 16.06 -8.23 -33.60
CA GLY A 238 15.97 -8.20 -35.05
C GLY A 238 16.50 -6.91 -35.73
N TYR A 239 16.92 -5.90 -34.96
CA TYR A 239 17.24 -4.56 -35.48
C TYR A 239 18.72 -4.18 -35.43
N GLY A 240 19.62 -5.11 -35.10
CA GLY A 240 21.07 -4.90 -35.11
C GLY A 240 21.49 -3.88 -34.03
N HIS A 241 21.55 -4.34 -32.81
CA HIS A 241 22.03 -3.55 -31.65
C HIS A 241 23.34 -4.17 -31.11
N LYS A 242 24.17 -3.36 -30.51
CA LYS A 242 25.41 -3.77 -29.84
C LYS A 242 25.14 -4.15 -28.38
N ASN A 243 24.50 -3.29 -27.65
CA ASN A 243 24.18 -3.48 -26.24
C ASN A 243 22.74 -2.98 -25.92
N LEU A 244 22.12 -3.56 -24.90
CA LEU A 244 20.88 -3.11 -24.29
C LEU A 244 21.11 -2.83 -22.82
N TYR A 245 20.69 -1.66 -22.36
CA TYR A 245 20.66 -1.31 -20.96
C TYR A 245 19.23 -1.01 -20.54
N TYR A 246 18.82 -1.50 -19.36
CA TYR A 246 17.47 -1.35 -18.84
C TYR A 246 17.48 -0.53 -17.56
N ASP A 247 16.68 0.50 -17.51
CA ASP A 247 16.34 1.22 -16.30
C ASP A 247 14.84 1.02 -16.03
N ILE A 248 14.54 0.20 -15.01
CA ILE A 248 13.18 -0.23 -14.71
C ILE A 248 12.86 0.20 -13.29
N VAL A 249 11.91 1.13 -13.16
CA VAL A 249 11.42 1.63 -11.87
C VAL A 249 10.10 0.94 -11.52
N ARG A 250 10.00 0.43 -10.30
CA ARG A 250 8.86 -0.34 -9.81
C ARG A 250 7.54 0.42 -9.88
N ARG A 251 7.54 1.69 -9.47
CA ARG A 251 6.33 2.47 -9.38
C ARG A 251 5.84 2.92 -10.76
N ARG A 252 4.57 2.58 -11.08
CA ARG A 252 3.96 2.72 -12.40
C ARG A 252 4.77 2.02 -13.50
N LEU A 253 5.57 1.04 -13.11
CA LEU A 253 6.38 0.23 -14.00
C LEU A 253 6.97 1.08 -15.15
N TRP A 254 7.87 2.02 -14.79
CA TRP A 254 8.56 2.85 -15.77
C TRP A 254 9.71 2.05 -16.33
N ILE A 255 9.68 1.81 -17.63
CA ILE A 255 10.65 0.98 -18.34
C ILE A 255 11.34 1.85 -19.38
N SER A 256 12.61 2.14 -19.17
CA SER A 256 13.47 2.81 -20.15
C SER A 256 14.47 1.80 -20.69
N VAL A 257 14.50 1.62 -21.98
CA VAL A 257 15.45 0.71 -22.66
C VAL A 257 16.38 1.54 -23.52
N TYR A 258 17.65 1.51 -23.18
CA TYR A 258 18.70 2.18 -23.92
C TYR A 258 19.30 1.20 -24.92
N ILE A 259 19.36 1.60 -26.19
CA ILE A 259 19.89 0.79 -27.28
C ILE A 259 21.14 1.46 -27.86
N THR A 260 22.24 0.75 -27.82
CA THR A 260 23.46 1.13 -28.55
C THR A 260 23.44 0.47 -29.92
N PHE A 261 23.53 1.24 -30.99
CA PHE A 261 23.51 0.76 -32.37
C PHE A 261 24.92 0.59 -32.93
N ASP A 262 25.09 -0.37 -33.86
CA ASP A 262 26.36 -0.57 -34.60
C ASP A 262 26.65 0.52 -35.64
N LYS A 263 25.65 1.34 -35.98
CA LYS A 263 25.70 2.38 -37.03
C LYS A 263 25.26 3.72 -36.50
N ASP A 264 25.94 4.78 -36.93
CA ASP A 264 25.65 6.16 -36.55
C ASP A 264 24.33 6.71 -37.12
N ILE A 265 23.69 5.99 -38.03
CA ILE A 265 22.45 6.45 -38.67
C ILE A 265 21.28 5.55 -38.25
N ILE A 266 20.28 6.14 -37.60
CA ILE A 266 19.08 5.46 -37.15
C ILE A 266 17.87 5.99 -37.92
N SER A 267 17.06 5.07 -38.46
CA SER A 267 15.77 5.44 -39.04
C SER A 267 14.73 5.65 -37.95
N LEU A 268 14.30 6.87 -37.73
CA LEU A 268 13.26 7.22 -36.76
C LEU A 268 11.97 6.42 -36.95
N SER A 269 11.57 6.19 -38.21
CA SER A 269 10.36 5.39 -38.50
C SER A 269 10.49 3.94 -38.02
N LYS A 270 11.66 3.32 -38.23
CA LYS A 270 11.91 1.97 -37.72
C LYS A 270 11.94 1.92 -36.20
N PHE A 271 12.55 2.93 -35.60
CA PHE A 271 12.63 3.06 -34.14
C PHE A 271 11.24 3.20 -33.51
N GLN A 272 10.37 4.01 -34.10
CA GLN A 272 8.99 4.18 -33.66
C GLN A 272 8.15 2.90 -33.79
N ILE A 273 8.35 2.13 -34.87
CA ILE A 273 7.70 0.83 -35.04
C ILE A 273 8.16 -0.15 -33.97
N LEU A 274 9.46 -0.14 -33.64
CA LEU A 274 10.03 -0.98 -32.59
C LEU A 274 9.43 -0.66 -31.22
N GLN A 275 9.40 0.60 -30.85
CA GLN A 275 8.76 1.08 -29.62
C GLN A 275 7.30 0.64 -29.54
N THR A 276 6.55 0.81 -30.62
CA THR A 276 5.13 0.42 -30.66
C THR A 276 4.93 -1.08 -30.48
N LYS A 277 5.81 -1.92 -31.05
CA LYS A 277 5.75 -3.37 -30.86
C LYS A 277 6.06 -3.78 -29.43
N CYS A 278 7.07 -3.16 -28.80
CA CYS A 278 7.38 -3.41 -27.39
C CYS A 278 6.21 -3.02 -26.48
N ILE A 279 5.60 -1.85 -26.70
CA ILE A 279 4.42 -1.40 -25.97
C ILE A 279 3.26 -2.40 -26.12
N ALA A 280 3.00 -2.88 -27.33
CA ALA A 280 1.92 -3.83 -27.59
C ALA A 280 2.14 -5.16 -26.85
N ALA A 281 3.36 -5.70 -26.88
CA ALA A 281 3.70 -6.94 -26.19
C ALA A 281 3.65 -6.81 -24.67
N LEU A 282 4.11 -5.69 -24.12
CA LEU A 282 4.02 -5.41 -22.68
C LEU A 282 2.59 -5.17 -22.22
N ALA A 283 1.74 -4.56 -23.05
CA ALA A 283 0.33 -4.30 -22.73
C ALA A 283 -0.52 -5.58 -22.59
N GLU A 284 -0.08 -6.70 -23.13
CA GLU A 284 -0.72 -8.01 -22.90
C GLU A 284 -0.51 -8.51 -21.47
N LYS A 285 0.60 -8.12 -20.83
CA LYS A 285 0.99 -8.60 -19.49
C LYS A 285 0.75 -7.57 -18.38
N TYR A 286 0.96 -6.28 -18.69
CA TYR A 286 0.93 -5.18 -17.71
C TYR A 286 -0.15 -4.15 -18.07
N GLN A 287 -0.97 -3.76 -17.10
CA GLN A 287 -2.10 -2.82 -17.35
C GLN A 287 -1.72 -1.36 -17.22
N ASP A 288 -0.74 -1.03 -16.37
CA ASP A 288 -0.32 0.35 -16.08
C ASP A 288 1.21 0.42 -16.08
N PHE A 289 1.77 0.80 -17.21
CA PHE A 289 3.20 0.95 -17.38
C PHE A 289 3.53 2.12 -18.33
N TYR A 290 4.72 2.66 -18.20
CA TYR A 290 5.31 3.62 -19.14
C TYR A 290 6.53 2.97 -19.79
N PHE A 291 6.62 3.04 -21.10
CA PHE A 291 7.72 2.46 -21.86
C PHE A 291 8.33 3.49 -22.79
N GLU A 292 9.62 3.64 -22.74
CA GLU A 292 10.40 4.44 -23.66
C GLU A 292 11.61 3.68 -24.16
N LEU A 293 11.91 3.93 -25.42
CA LEU A 293 13.09 3.39 -26.09
C LEU A 293 14.01 4.56 -26.41
N LEU A 294 15.25 4.49 -25.99
CA LEU A 294 16.20 5.59 -26.08
C LEU A 294 17.45 5.11 -26.84
N PRO A 295 17.91 5.87 -27.85
CA PRO A 295 19.22 5.61 -28.43
C PRO A 295 20.29 6.01 -27.41
N ASP A 296 21.20 5.09 -27.13
CA ASP A 296 22.35 5.34 -26.27
C ASP A 296 23.57 5.63 -27.14
N ILE A 297 24.17 6.78 -26.89
CA ILE A 297 25.42 7.18 -27.53
C ILE A 297 26.53 6.89 -26.53
N GLN A 298 27.14 5.71 -26.61
CA GLN A 298 28.36 5.46 -25.86
C GLN A 298 29.48 6.29 -26.47
N LEU A 299 29.88 7.33 -25.78
CA LEU A 299 31.17 7.99 -26.04
C LEU A 299 32.25 6.98 -25.66
N ASP A 300 33.04 6.53 -26.63
CA ASP A 300 34.25 5.76 -26.32
C ASP A 300 35.13 6.61 -25.39
N SER A 301 35.82 5.95 -24.45
CA SER A 301 36.70 6.62 -23.48
C SER A 301 37.73 7.53 -24.13
N MET A 302 38.08 7.26 -25.40
CA MET A 302 38.92 8.15 -26.21
C MET A 302 38.26 9.47 -26.62
N ASP A 303 36.91 9.51 -26.68
CA ASP A 303 36.18 10.73 -27.00
C ASP A 303 35.95 11.60 -25.75
N GLU A 304 35.92 11.02 -24.57
CA GLU A 304 35.92 11.78 -23.30
C GLU A 304 37.26 12.55 -23.10
N GLU A 305 38.40 11.96 -23.45
CA GLU A 305 39.67 12.65 -23.39
C GLU A 305 39.77 13.79 -24.43
N LYS A 306 39.20 13.59 -25.62
CA LYS A 306 39.15 14.65 -26.64
C LYS A 306 38.24 15.80 -26.25
N ILE A 307 37.09 15.51 -25.63
CA ILE A 307 36.13 16.52 -25.16
C ILE A 307 36.76 17.30 -23.99
N LYS A 308 37.47 16.64 -23.07
CA LYS A 308 38.19 17.31 -21.98
C LYS A 308 39.32 18.18 -22.52
N ALA A 309 40.11 17.71 -23.47
CA ALA A 309 41.17 18.48 -24.10
C ALA A 309 40.63 19.71 -24.84
N GLN A 310 39.50 19.59 -25.57
CA GLN A 310 38.86 20.74 -26.23
C GLN A 310 38.22 21.74 -25.25
N THR A 311 37.78 21.28 -24.08
CA THR A 311 37.22 22.15 -23.05
C THR A 311 38.33 22.92 -22.33
N GLU A 312 39.50 22.30 -22.13
CA GLU A 312 40.70 22.96 -21.55
C GLU A 312 41.37 23.95 -22.52
N GLU A 313 41.26 23.74 -23.83
CA GLU A 313 41.82 24.62 -24.85
C GLU A 313 40.95 25.90 -25.07
N ASN A 314 39.69 25.88 -24.66
CA ASN A 314 38.72 26.98 -24.75
C ASN A 314 38.51 27.78 -23.44
N THR A 315 39.28 27.47 -22.37
CA THR A 315 39.27 28.16 -21.09
C THR A 315 40.55 28.94 -20.87
#